data_5138a2b6950d57a618a6e995957f722e
#
_entry.id   5138a2b6950d57a618a6e995957f722e
#
_cell.length_a   1.000
_cell.length_b   1.000
_cell.length_c   1.000
_cell.angle_alpha   90.00
_cell.angle_beta   90.00
_cell.angle_gamma   90.00
#
_symmetry.space_group_name_H-M   'P 1'
#
loop_
_entity.id
_entity.type
_entity.pdbx_description
1 polymer ?
#
loop_
_entity_poly.entity_id
_entity_poly.type
_entity_poly.pdbx_seq_one_letter_code
_entity_poly.pdbx_strand_id
1 'polypeptide(L)'
;MMSDVRVHVTLVAGFVLAIGASLHILLNKRDVASAVGWIGLVWLAPFLGVATYLVFGINRVRRRARQARAGTLDAEAGAGSRSLEVPDGLAPLGRGVGRITGAPLVRAAAVGVFHNGDEAYPPMLAAIEAAQHSVGLSSYIFRNDEWGGRFIEALTAAHRRGVAVRVLIDGIGGGWLFSPAYHRLRRAGVPAARFMHSPLPWRMPFINLRCHKKILVVDGVLGFTGGLNIGDENVLATRPRHPVQDMHFRIEGQVVGQLTRAFAADWQFATGEDLLGAAWFPGIEESDGVLARVIDSGPDEDIEKIEFAVLQAVACARRSVRVMTPYFLPEERLVTALALAAMRGVAVEVVLPAHGNHVLVDWASRANVGPLLEAGVRLTQSPPPFHHAKLMVVDEAWCLIGSCNWDIRSFRLNFELCMELYDDALARVLAGVMAGARGAALTQADIAARPLPVKLRDAAARLMLPYL
;
A
#
# COMPACT_ATOMS: atom_id res chain seq x y z
N MET A 1 -11.61 32.16 48.04
CA MET A 1 -12.83 32.41 47.21
C MET A 1 -12.55 32.46 45.69
N MET A 2 -11.64 33.35 45.17
CA MET A 2 -11.34 33.33 43.72
C MET A 2 -10.56 32.11 43.23
N SER A 3 -9.69 31.48 44.04
CA SER A 3 -8.98 30.25 43.74
C SER A 3 -9.95 29.05 43.62
N ASP A 4 -10.90 28.98 44.51
CA ASP A 4 -11.87 27.86 44.57
C ASP A 4 -12.83 27.88 43.39
N VAL A 5 -13.26 29.09 42.97
CA VAL A 5 -14.10 29.24 41.76
C VAL A 5 -13.36 28.80 40.50
N ARG A 6 -12.08 29.15 40.37
CA ARG A 6 -11.24 28.70 39.20
C ARG A 6 -11.08 27.20 39.16
N VAL A 7 -10.82 26.56 40.31
CA VAL A 7 -10.71 25.08 40.40
C VAL A 7 -12.01 24.40 39.99
N HIS A 8 -13.15 24.87 40.51
CA HIS A 8 -14.45 24.30 40.16
C HIS A 8 -14.79 24.46 38.67
N VAL A 9 -14.54 25.67 38.12
CA VAL A 9 -14.76 25.89 36.67
C VAL A 9 -13.87 25.00 35.83
N THR A 10 -12.59 24.79 36.18
CA THR A 10 -11.68 23.90 35.46
C THR A 10 -12.13 22.44 35.54
N LEU A 11 -12.57 21.98 36.72
CA LEU A 11 -13.08 20.62 36.90
C LEU A 11 -14.36 20.38 36.09
N VAL A 12 -15.31 21.30 36.13
CA VAL A 12 -16.56 21.21 35.36
C VAL A 12 -16.28 21.20 33.86
N ALA A 13 -15.40 22.09 33.39
CA ALA A 13 -15.00 22.14 31.98
C ALA A 13 -14.34 20.82 31.54
N GLY A 14 -13.42 20.29 32.36
CA GLY A 14 -12.79 18.99 32.11
C GLY A 14 -13.80 17.85 32.04
N PHE A 15 -14.77 17.83 32.94
CA PHE A 15 -15.84 16.83 32.97
C PHE A 15 -16.74 16.89 31.72
N VAL A 16 -17.15 18.06 31.30
CA VAL A 16 -17.97 18.28 30.09
C VAL A 16 -17.21 17.85 28.84
N LEU A 17 -15.91 18.21 28.74
CA LEU A 17 -15.05 17.77 27.63
C LEU A 17 -14.90 16.23 27.60
N ALA A 18 -14.71 15.60 28.75
CA ALA A 18 -14.57 14.14 28.86
C ALA A 18 -15.84 13.43 28.41
N ILE A 19 -17.02 13.90 28.84
CA ILE A 19 -18.31 13.35 28.41
C ILE A 19 -18.49 13.52 26.90
N GLY A 20 -18.29 14.73 26.35
CA GLY A 20 -18.46 14.99 24.93
C GLY A 20 -17.53 14.13 24.06
N ALA A 21 -16.26 14.03 24.46
CA ALA A 21 -15.32 13.14 23.78
C ALA A 21 -15.71 11.67 23.89
N SER A 22 -16.15 11.20 25.07
CA SER A 22 -16.58 9.81 25.27
C SER A 22 -17.80 9.47 24.40
N LEU A 23 -18.78 10.34 24.29
CA LEU A 23 -19.92 10.16 23.39
C LEU A 23 -19.46 10.07 21.92
N HIS A 24 -18.56 10.95 21.50
CA HIS A 24 -18.02 10.89 20.15
C HIS A 24 -17.23 9.59 19.91
N ILE A 25 -16.42 9.12 20.88
CA ILE A 25 -15.67 7.87 20.80
C ILE A 25 -16.62 6.69 20.64
N LEU A 26 -17.63 6.57 21.52
CA LEU A 26 -18.61 5.48 21.50
C LEU A 26 -19.38 5.40 20.17
N LEU A 27 -19.75 6.52 19.59
CA LEU A 27 -20.51 6.58 18.34
C LEU A 27 -19.65 6.32 17.08
N ASN A 28 -18.33 6.60 17.13
CA ASN A 28 -17.49 6.61 15.93
C ASN A 28 -16.37 5.56 15.92
N LYS A 29 -15.97 5.02 17.09
CA LYS A 29 -14.94 3.98 17.17
C LYS A 29 -15.55 2.60 17.18
N ARG A 30 -15.19 1.77 16.19
CA ARG A 30 -15.63 0.36 16.10
C ARG A 30 -14.76 -0.59 16.90
N ASP A 31 -13.46 -0.30 17.00
CA ASP A 31 -12.51 -1.10 17.77
C ASP A 31 -12.65 -0.81 19.26
N VAL A 32 -13.03 -1.84 20.01
CA VAL A 32 -13.34 -1.74 21.45
C VAL A 32 -12.11 -1.40 22.27
N ALA A 33 -10.94 -1.99 21.96
CA ALA A 33 -9.71 -1.74 22.71
C ALA A 33 -9.26 -0.29 22.54
N SER A 34 -9.31 0.23 21.30
CA SER A 34 -9.04 1.64 21.01
C SER A 34 -10.05 2.57 21.70
N ALA A 35 -11.35 2.22 21.70
CA ALA A 35 -12.37 3.03 22.37
C ALA A 35 -12.12 3.12 23.87
N VAL A 36 -11.87 1.99 24.54
CA VAL A 36 -11.55 1.93 25.97
C VAL A 36 -10.29 2.73 26.29
N GLY A 37 -9.23 2.57 25.49
CA GLY A 37 -7.98 3.32 25.67
C GLY A 37 -8.18 4.84 25.58
N TRP A 38 -8.92 5.32 24.57
CA TRP A 38 -9.24 6.74 24.41
C TRP A 38 -10.13 7.29 25.51
N ILE A 39 -11.17 6.53 25.90
CA ILE A 39 -12.04 6.92 27.03
C ILE A 39 -11.21 7.00 28.31
N GLY A 40 -10.38 6.01 28.60
CA GLY A 40 -9.48 6.03 29.76
C GLY A 40 -8.57 7.28 29.78
N LEU A 41 -7.93 7.59 28.65
CA LEU A 41 -7.07 8.78 28.55
C LEU A 41 -7.82 10.10 28.76
N VAL A 42 -9.02 10.21 28.17
CA VAL A 42 -9.87 11.41 28.30
C VAL A 42 -10.35 11.61 29.73
N TRP A 43 -10.62 10.56 30.48
CA TRP A 43 -11.03 10.68 31.89
C TRP A 43 -9.86 10.89 32.85
N LEU A 44 -8.68 10.30 32.57
CA LEU A 44 -7.48 10.49 33.37
C LEU A 44 -6.87 11.89 33.21
N ALA A 45 -6.92 12.45 32.01
CA ALA A 45 -6.34 13.76 31.67
C ALA A 45 -7.26 14.50 30.68
N PRO A 46 -8.39 15.10 31.12
CA PRO A 46 -9.44 15.58 30.22
C PRO A 46 -8.95 16.55 29.14
N PHE A 47 -8.17 17.55 29.48
CA PHE A 47 -7.68 18.54 28.51
C PHE A 47 -6.66 17.94 27.52
N LEU A 48 -5.66 17.23 28.03
CA LEU A 48 -4.64 16.58 27.22
C LEU A 48 -5.24 15.41 26.43
N GLY A 49 -6.05 14.57 27.05
CA GLY A 49 -6.70 13.43 26.44
C GLY A 49 -7.65 13.83 25.31
N VAL A 50 -8.45 14.87 25.50
CA VAL A 50 -9.32 15.40 24.43
C VAL A 50 -8.49 16.02 23.32
N ALA A 51 -7.46 16.81 23.63
CA ALA A 51 -6.58 17.38 22.62
C ALA A 51 -5.89 16.28 21.76
N THR A 52 -5.32 15.27 22.42
CA THR A 52 -4.69 14.13 21.72
C THR A 52 -5.71 13.32 20.94
N TYR A 53 -6.90 13.07 21.48
CA TYR A 53 -7.98 12.38 20.75
C TYR A 53 -8.42 13.18 19.52
N LEU A 54 -8.57 14.49 19.60
CA LEU A 54 -8.91 15.33 18.46
C LEU A 54 -7.83 15.29 17.36
N VAL A 55 -6.55 15.17 17.75
CA VAL A 55 -5.43 15.13 16.78
C VAL A 55 -5.24 13.74 16.19
N PHE A 56 -5.23 12.69 17.02
CA PHE A 56 -4.85 11.33 16.62
C PHE A 56 -6.02 10.34 16.59
N GLY A 57 -7.09 10.62 17.32
CA GLY A 57 -8.23 9.71 17.47
C GLY A 57 -9.27 9.81 16.35
N ILE A 58 -9.39 10.94 15.67
CA ILE A 58 -10.40 11.19 14.65
C ILE A 58 -9.81 11.02 13.25
N ASN A 59 -10.34 10.06 12.47
CA ASN A 59 -9.98 9.92 11.07
C ASN A 59 -10.73 10.98 10.22
N ARG A 60 -10.06 12.09 9.94
CA ARG A 60 -10.62 13.23 9.18
C ARG A 60 -10.56 13.04 7.66
N VAL A 61 -9.86 12.03 7.18
CA VAL A 61 -9.64 11.80 5.74
C VAL A 61 -10.92 11.35 5.05
N ARG A 62 -11.71 10.49 5.70
CA ARG A 62 -12.99 10.01 5.16
C ARG A 62 -13.89 11.13 4.64
N ARG A 63 -13.91 12.27 5.34
CA ARG A 63 -14.78 13.39 4.96
C ARG A 63 -14.29 14.12 3.71
N ARG A 64 -12.98 14.25 3.50
CA ARG A 64 -12.38 14.96 2.38
C ARG A 64 -12.33 14.08 1.12
N ALA A 65 -12.04 12.81 1.28
CA ALA A 65 -12.09 11.83 0.19
C ALA A 65 -13.49 11.66 -0.39
N ARG A 66 -14.53 11.60 0.48
CA ARG A 66 -15.94 11.61 0.03
C ARG A 66 -16.28 12.84 -0.80
N GLN A 67 -15.84 14.03 -0.38
CA GLN A 67 -16.12 15.28 -1.10
C GLN A 67 -15.41 15.34 -2.45
N ALA A 68 -14.21 14.78 -2.57
CA ALA A 68 -13.47 14.75 -3.82
C ALA A 68 -14.03 13.71 -4.83
N ARG A 69 -14.49 12.55 -4.35
CA ARG A 69 -15.01 11.47 -5.20
C ARG A 69 -16.49 11.63 -5.58
N ALA A 70 -17.27 12.39 -4.84
CA ALA A 70 -18.72 12.56 -5.09
C ALA A 70 -19.07 13.27 -6.42
N GLY A 71 -18.08 13.72 -7.17
CA GLY A 71 -18.29 14.48 -8.41
C GLY A 71 -17.95 13.78 -9.73
N THR A 72 -17.21 12.65 -9.75
CA THR A 72 -16.52 12.33 -11.02
C THR A 72 -16.50 10.90 -11.51
N LEU A 73 -16.83 9.87 -10.75
CA LEU A 73 -16.55 8.48 -11.17
C LEU A 73 -17.75 7.53 -11.27
N ASP A 74 -18.97 7.95 -10.93
CA ASP A 74 -20.16 7.08 -11.00
C ASP A 74 -20.75 6.95 -12.41
N ALA A 75 -20.28 7.71 -13.39
CA ALA A 75 -20.94 7.79 -14.69
C ALA A 75 -20.54 6.69 -15.71
N GLU A 76 -19.46 5.95 -15.48
CA GLU A 76 -19.00 4.93 -16.43
C GLU A 76 -18.58 3.59 -15.82
N ALA A 77 -19.09 3.20 -14.66
CA ALA A 77 -19.02 1.84 -14.20
C ALA A 77 -19.87 0.97 -15.12
N GLY A 78 -19.25 0.54 -16.21
CA GLY A 78 -19.73 -0.17 -17.36
C GLY A 78 -21.01 -0.98 -17.21
N ALA A 79 -22.09 -0.42 -17.71
CA ALA A 79 -23.17 -1.20 -18.26
C ALA A 79 -22.60 -1.99 -19.44
N GLY A 80 -22.41 -3.31 -19.27
CA GLY A 80 -22.15 -4.20 -20.42
C GLY A 80 -20.93 -5.12 -20.38
N SER A 81 -20.11 -5.11 -19.32
CA SER A 81 -19.04 -6.13 -19.21
C SER A 81 -19.67 -7.51 -18.96
N ARG A 82 -19.61 -8.40 -19.97
CA ARG A 82 -19.81 -9.86 -19.74
C ARG A 82 -18.92 -10.25 -18.56
N SER A 83 -19.49 -10.91 -17.56
CA SER A 83 -18.69 -11.43 -16.43
C SER A 83 -17.72 -12.44 -17.02
N LEU A 84 -16.42 -12.06 -17.07
CA LEU A 84 -15.38 -12.97 -17.48
C LEU A 84 -15.32 -14.11 -16.47
N GLU A 85 -15.37 -15.34 -16.93
CA GLU A 85 -15.40 -16.52 -16.07
C GLU A 85 -14.00 -16.78 -15.52
N VAL A 86 -13.91 -16.77 -14.23
CA VAL A 86 -12.72 -17.20 -13.48
C VAL A 86 -12.72 -18.74 -13.43
N PRO A 87 -11.55 -19.40 -13.50
CA PRO A 87 -11.46 -20.86 -13.35
C PRO A 87 -12.28 -21.34 -12.13
N ASP A 88 -13.01 -22.45 -12.29
CA ASP A 88 -14.01 -22.96 -11.32
C ASP A 88 -13.54 -22.97 -9.85
N GLY A 89 -12.29 -23.33 -9.62
CA GLY A 89 -11.71 -23.37 -8.28
C GLY A 89 -11.56 -21.99 -7.62
N LEU A 90 -11.47 -20.92 -8.41
CA LEU A 90 -11.25 -19.54 -7.97
C LEU A 90 -12.47 -18.64 -8.17
N ALA A 91 -13.58 -19.15 -8.70
CA ALA A 91 -14.80 -18.39 -8.91
C ALA A 91 -15.35 -17.69 -7.64
N PRO A 92 -15.32 -18.31 -6.43
CA PRO A 92 -15.69 -17.62 -5.19
C PRO A 92 -14.78 -16.43 -4.89
N LEU A 93 -13.46 -16.53 -5.17
CA LEU A 93 -12.50 -15.45 -4.99
C LEU A 93 -12.81 -14.30 -5.95
N GLY A 94 -12.98 -14.56 -7.23
CA GLY A 94 -13.31 -13.55 -8.24
C GLY A 94 -14.59 -12.77 -7.92
N ARG A 95 -15.65 -13.48 -7.48
CA ARG A 95 -16.90 -12.84 -7.03
C ARG A 95 -16.72 -12.02 -5.73
N GLY A 96 -15.97 -12.57 -4.76
CA GLY A 96 -15.72 -11.89 -3.49
C GLY A 96 -14.97 -10.58 -3.71
N VAL A 97 -13.85 -10.63 -4.42
CA VAL A 97 -13.04 -9.42 -4.72
C VAL A 97 -13.82 -8.45 -5.60
N GLY A 98 -14.64 -8.95 -6.54
CA GLY A 98 -15.53 -8.09 -7.32
C GLY A 98 -16.50 -7.27 -6.48
N ARG A 99 -17.09 -7.88 -5.44
CA ARG A 99 -17.97 -7.17 -4.50
C ARG A 99 -17.22 -6.21 -3.58
N ILE A 100 -16.01 -6.57 -3.17
CA ILE A 100 -15.16 -5.73 -2.32
C ILE A 100 -14.73 -4.47 -3.07
N THR A 101 -14.33 -4.61 -4.32
CA THR A 101 -13.77 -3.50 -5.11
C THR A 101 -14.80 -2.70 -5.87
N GLY A 102 -15.91 -3.32 -6.27
CA GLY A 102 -16.85 -2.77 -7.24
C GLY A 102 -16.27 -2.72 -8.69
N ALA A 103 -15.03 -3.15 -8.89
CA ALA A 103 -14.37 -3.13 -10.20
C ALA A 103 -14.58 -4.44 -10.97
N PRO A 104 -14.77 -4.41 -12.29
CA PRO A 104 -14.88 -5.61 -13.09
C PRO A 104 -13.52 -6.28 -13.26
N LEU A 105 -13.52 -7.61 -13.47
CA LEU A 105 -12.38 -8.30 -14.07
C LEU A 105 -12.31 -7.90 -15.55
N VAL A 106 -11.10 -7.59 -16.00
CA VAL A 106 -10.78 -7.26 -17.38
C VAL A 106 -9.52 -8.00 -17.81
N ARG A 107 -9.11 -7.89 -19.07
CA ARG A 107 -7.92 -8.57 -19.54
C ARG A 107 -6.69 -7.69 -19.50
N ALA A 108 -5.58 -8.27 -19.03
CA ALA A 108 -4.23 -7.81 -19.27
C ALA A 108 -3.70 -8.56 -20.50
N ALA A 109 -3.42 -7.85 -21.59
CA ALA A 109 -2.92 -8.47 -22.83
C ALA A 109 -1.51 -9.05 -22.63
N ALA A 110 -0.69 -8.39 -21.81
CA ALA A 110 0.64 -8.85 -21.43
C ALA A 110 0.99 -8.41 -20.01
N VAL A 111 1.76 -9.25 -19.31
CA VAL A 111 2.34 -8.96 -18.00
C VAL A 111 3.83 -9.30 -18.05
N GLY A 112 4.68 -8.27 -18.01
CA GLY A 112 6.12 -8.40 -17.89
C GLY A 112 6.56 -8.36 -16.43
N VAL A 113 7.54 -9.18 -16.06
CA VAL A 113 8.08 -9.26 -14.69
C VAL A 113 9.51 -8.74 -14.73
N PHE A 114 9.84 -7.80 -13.85
CA PHE A 114 11.16 -7.21 -13.74
C PHE A 114 11.71 -7.35 -12.32
N HIS A 115 12.97 -7.73 -12.23
CA HIS A 115 13.74 -7.76 -11.01
C HIS A 115 14.55 -6.48 -10.85
N ASN A 116 14.32 -5.78 -9.75
CA ASN A 116 15.03 -4.56 -9.38
C ASN A 116 14.92 -3.43 -10.43
N GLY A 117 15.54 -2.32 -10.14
CA GLY A 117 15.66 -1.19 -11.05
C GLY A 117 16.50 -1.50 -12.29
N ASP A 118 17.42 -2.49 -12.18
CA ASP A 118 18.26 -2.95 -13.28
C ASP A 118 17.43 -3.36 -14.51
N GLU A 119 16.36 -4.11 -14.29
CA GLU A 119 15.49 -4.57 -15.38
C GLU A 119 14.30 -3.64 -15.62
N ALA A 120 13.76 -2.97 -14.57
CA ALA A 120 12.54 -2.18 -14.68
C ALA A 120 12.77 -0.77 -15.22
N TYR A 121 13.84 -0.08 -14.82
CA TYR A 121 14.03 1.32 -15.17
C TYR A 121 14.28 1.56 -16.66
N PRO A 122 15.09 0.75 -17.39
CA PRO A 122 15.27 0.95 -18.82
C PRO A 122 13.97 0.93 -19.62
N PRO A 123 13.06 -0.08 -19.49
CA PRO A 123 11.79 -0.06 -20.22
C PRO A 123 10.83 1.02 -19.73
N MET A 124 10.87 1.44 -18.46
CA MET A 124 10.07 2.56 -17.97
C MET A 124 10.52 3.88 -18.61
N LEU A 125 11.83 4.13 -18.70
CA LEU A 125 12.39 5.32 -19.35
C LEU A 125 12.08 5.30 -20.85
N ALA A 126 12.27 4.18 -21.54
CA ALA A 126 11.93 4.03 -22.96
C ALA A 126 10.43 4.31 -23.23
N ALA A 127 9.53 3.87 -22.33
CA ALA A 127 8.12 4.17 -22.44
C ALA A 127 7.82 5.68 -22.30
N ILE A 128 8.45 6.38 -21.36
CA ILE A 128 8.32 7.84 -21.20
C ILE A 128 8.86 8.58 -22.44
N GLU A 129 9.99 8.11 -22.98
CA GLU A 129 10.60 8.68 -24.20
C GLU A 129 9.71 8.49 -25.42
N ALA A 130 9.03 7.34 -25.54
CA ALA A 130 8.14 7.01 -26.64
C ALA A 130 6.74 7.64 -26.51
N ALA A 131 6.36 8.19 -25.34
CA ALA A 131 5.05 8.75 -25.06
C ALA A 131 4.62 9.81 -26.08
N GLN A 132 3.36 9.71 -26.56
CA GLN A 132 2.78 10.61 -27.54
C GLN A 132 1.70 11.54 -26.95
N HIS A 133 0.94 11.08 -25.94
CA HIS A 133 -0.26 11.77 -25.44
C HIS A 133 -0.14 12.12 -23.96
N SER A 134 0.16 11.14 -23.11
CA SER A 134 0.14 11.36 -21.67
C SER A 134 1.17 10.49 -20.91
N VAL A 135 1.65 11.02 -19.80
CA VAL A 135 2.48 10.29 -18.82
C VAL A 135 2.02 10.64 -17.42
N GLY A 136 1.52 9.66 -16.67
CA GLY A 136 1.19 9.76 -15.26
C GLY A 136 2.19 8.96 -14.43
N LEU A 137 2.90 9.61 -13.51
CA LEU A 137 3.85 8.95 -12.61
C LEU A 137 3.51 9.25 -11.16
N SER A 138 3.28 8.20 -10.35
CA SER A 138 3.17 8.29 -8.89
C SER A 138 4.29 7.50 -8.24
N SER A 139 4.98 8.09 -7.26
CA SER A 139 6.02 7.42 -6.50
C SER A 139 6.03 7.86 -5.04
N TYR A 140 6.21 6.89 -4.14
CA TYR A 140 6.38 7.18 -2.72
C TYR A 140 7.72 7.86 -2.45
N ILE A 141 8.83 7.28 -2.93
CA ILE A 141 10.17 7.88 -2.88
C ILE A 141 10.59 8.17 -4.31
N PHE A 142 10.95 9.43 -4.57
CA PHE A 142 11.57 9.85 -5.83
C PHE A 142 12.85 10.62 -5.49
N ARG A 143 13.98 9.98 -5.65
CA ARG A 143 15.28 10.59 -5.32
C ARG A 143 15.77 11.51 -6.43
N ASN A 144 16.74 12.34 -6.09
CA ASN A 144 17.45 13.17 -7.08
C ASN A 144 18.93 12.71 -7.18
N ASP A 145 19.09 11.41 -7.30
CA ASP A 145 20.34 10.71 -7.57
C ASP A 145 20.51 10.48 -9.09
N GLU A 146 21.40 9.59 -9.51
CA GLU A 146 21.68 9.34 -10.93
C GLU A 146 20.43 8.85 -11.67
N TRP A 147 19.78 7.77 -11.19
CA TRP A 147 18.60 7.22 -11.85
C TRP A 147 17.40 8.14 -11.74
N GLY A 148 17.18 8.74 -10.57
CA GLY A 148 16.14 9.76 -10.42
C GLY A 148 16.35 10.94 -11.37
N GLY A 149 17.61 11.34 -11.62
CA GLY A 149 17.96 12.33 -12.61
C GLY A 149 17.52 11.95 -14.03
N ARG A 150 17.77 10.70 -14.45
CA ARG A 150 17.35 10.17 -15.77
C ARG A 150 15.81 10.22 -15.93
N PHE A 151 15.06 9.82 -14.90
CA PHE A 151 13.59 9.95 -14.93
C PHE A 151 13.14 11.41 -15.05
N ILE A 152 13.75 12.35 -14.32
CA ILE A 152 13.43 13.78 -14.40
C ILE A 152 13.72 14.32 -15.81
N GLU A 153 14.81 13.92 -16.42
CA GLU A 153 15.20 14.31 -17.78
C GLU A 153 14.22 13.77 -18.82
N ALA A 154 13.86 12.47 -18.74
CA ALA A 154 12.89 11.85 -19.66
C ALA A 154 11.50 12.50 -19.54
N LEU A 155 11.00 12.74 -18.32
CA LEU A 155 9.73 13.42 -18.06
C LEU A 155 9.73 14.87 -18.57
N THR A 156 10.87 15.58 -18.39
CA THR A 156 11.03 16.94 -18.89
C THR A 156 11.06 16.96 -20.43
N ALA A 157 11.73 16.02 -21.05
CA ALA A 157 11.76 15.89 -22.52
C ALA A 157 10.38 15.56 -23.08
N ALA A 158 9.62 14.64 -22.46
CA ALA A 158 8.26 14.32 -22.84
C ALA A 158 7.35 15.57 -22.74
N HIS A 159 7.43 16.30 -21.62
CA HIS A 159 6.67 17.55 -21.44
C HIS A 159 7.00 18.60 -22.52
N ARG A 160 8.28 18.77 -22.87
CA ARG A 160 8.69 19.69 -23.94
C ARG A 160 8.20 19.27 -25.34
N ARG A 161 7.96 17.99 -25.56
CA ARG A 161 7.31 17.48 -26.78
C ARG A 161 5.80 17.75 -26.84
N GLY A 162 5.21 18.28 -25.77
CA GLY A 162 3.77 18.55 -25.66
C GLY A 162 2.96 17.41 -25.03
N VAL A 163 3.61 16.36 -24.54
CA VAL A 163 2.96 15.25 -23.82
C VAL A 163 2.36 15.77 -22.51
N ALA A 164 1.15 15.33 -22.17
CA ALA A 164 0.47 15.70 -20.93
C ALA A 164 1.07 14.98 -19.72
N VAL A 165 2.21 15.47 -19.22
CA VAL A 165 2.91 14.86 -18.07
C VAL A 165 2.31 15.30 -16.74
N ARG A 166 2.09 14.35 -15.82
CA ARG A 166 1.68 14.60 -14.42
C ARG A 166 2.49 13.72 -13.49
N VAL A 167 3.13 14.34 -12.48
CA VAL A 167 3.99 13.63 -11.52
C VAL A 167 3.50 13.85 -10.10
N LEU A 168 3.15 12.77 -9.41
CA LEU A 168 2.69 12.78 -8.02
C LEU A 168 3.75 12.15 -7.12
N ILE A 169 4.23 12.90 -6.14
CA ILE A 169 5.24 12.44 -5.18
C ILE A 169 4.64 12.49 -3.78
N ASP A 170 4.83 11.45 -2.98
CA ASP A 170 4.36 11.47 -1.59
C ASP A 170 4.99 12.63 -0.80
N GLY A 171 4.17 13.28 0.03
CA GLY A 171 4.57 14.48 0.75
C GLY A 171 5.64 14.28 1.81
N ILE A 172 5.82 13.04 2.29
CA ILE A 172 6.80 12.65 3.31
C ILE A 172 7.88 11.77 2.72
N GLY A 173 7.50 10.70 1.99
CA GLY A 173 8.44 9.78 1.35
C GLY A 173 9.36 10.47 0.35
N GLY A 174 8.84 11.45 -0.38
CA GLY A 174 9.62 12.31 -1.28
C GLY A 174 10.45 13.41 -0.58
N GLY A 175 10.46 13.45 0.75
CA GLY A 175 11.17 14.44 1.58
C GLY A 175 10.28 15.58 2.08
N TRP A 176 9.94 15.55 3.38
CA TRP A 176 8.96 16.48 3.97
C TRP A 176 9.34 17.96 3.84
N LEU A 177 10.52 18.35 4.34
CA LEU A 177 10.97 19.75 4.29
C LEU A 177 11.51 20.12 2.92
N PHE A 178 12.25 19.22 2.30
CA PHE A 178 12.93 19.45 1.04
C PHE A 178 12.84 18.25 0.12
N SER A 179 12.24 18.44 -1.05
CA SER A 179 12.09 17.41 -2.09
C SER A 179 12.81 17.85 -3.36
N PRO A 180 14.09 17.47 -3.54
CA PRO A 180 14.89 17.94 -4.68
C PRO A 180 14.30 17.54 -6.03
N ALA A 181 13.80 16.30 -6.17
CA ALA A 181 13.20 15.81 -7.40
C ALA A 181 11.95 16.64 -7.77
N TYR A 182 11.07 16.91 -6.81
CA TYR A 182 9.89 17.78 -7.02
C TYR A 182 10.28 19.17 -7.49
N HIS A 183 11.26 19.81 -6.84
CA HIS A 183 11.69 21.16 -7.21
C HIS A 183 12.37 21.18 -8.57
N ARG A 184 13.13 20.15 -8.93
CA ARG A 184 13.77 20.04 -10.25
C ARG A 184 12.73 19.89 -11.37
N LEU A 185 11.72 19.03 -11.18
CA LEU A 185 10.59 18.89 -12.11
C LEU A 185 9.83 20.21 -12.28
N ARG A 186 9.45 20.88 -11.18
CA ARG A 186 8.74 22.15 -11.22
C ARG A 186 9.53 23.28 -11.92
N ARG A 187 10.83 23.36 -11.68
CA ARG A 187 11.72 24.31 -12.37
C ARG A 187 11.83 24.04 -13.86
N ALA A 188 11.74 22.77 -14.26
CA ALA A 188 11.71 22.36 -15.67
C ALA A 188 10.33 22.59 -16.35
N GLY A 189 9.33 23.10 -15.62
CA GLY A 189 7.97 23.36 -16.10
C GLY A 189 7.05 22.14 -16.03
N VAL A 190 7.52 20.97 -15.59
CA VAL A 190 6.71 19.76 -15.51
C VAL A 190 5.67 19.90 -14.39
N PRO A 191 4.36 19.69 -14.68
CA PRO A 191 3.32 19.63 -13.68
C PRO A 191 3.59 18.50 -12.67
N ALA A 192 3.97 18.88 -11.45
CA ALA A 192 4.23 17.98 -10.35
C ALA A 192 3.51 18.45 -9.09
N ALA A 193 3.01 17.50 -8.31
CA ALA A 193 2.32 17.74 -7.04
C ALA A 193 2.90 16.87 -5.93
N ARG A 194 2.71 17.31 -4.68
CA ARG A 194 3.07 16.55 -3.49
C ARG A 194 1.79 16.09 -2.79
N PHE A 195 1.63 14.79 -2.65
CA PHE A 195 0.44 14.20 -2.06
C PHE A 195 0.36 14.52 -0.56
N MET A 196 -0.76 15.09 -0.11
CA MET A 196 -1.06 15.42 1.28
C MET A 196 0.04 16.19 2.01
N HIS A 197 0.72 17.10 1.32
CA HIS A 197 1.83 17.87 1.85
C HIS A 197 1.43 19.27 2.32
N SER A 198 1.96 19.68 3.48
CA SER A 198 2.03 21.09 3.90
C SER A 198 3.37 21.33 4.59
N PRO A 199 4.02 22.50 4.38
CA PRO A 199 5.22 22.88 5.12
C PRO A 199 4.93 23.12 6.61
N LEU A 200 3.66 23.35 6.97
CA LEU A 200 3.23 23.61 8.34
C LEU A 200 2.66 22.34 8.98
N PRO A 201 3.31 21.73 9.99
CA PRO A 201 2.88 20.48 10.60
C PRO A 201 1.43 20.49 11.11
N TRP A 202 0.98 21.60 11.66
CA TRP A 202 -0.40 21.74 12.17
C TRP A 202 -1.47 21.82 11.06
N ARG A 203 -1.08 22.07 9.82
CA ARG A 203 -1.93 21.95 8.62
C ARG A 203 -1.88 20.57 7.99
N MET A 204 -1.06 19.67 8.54
CA MET A 204 -0.98 18.25 8.16
C MET A 204 -1.59 17.38 9.26
N PRO A 205 -2.92 17.43 9.50
CA PRO A 205 -3.57 16.56 10.48
C PRO A 205 -3.45 15.08 10.11
N PHE A 206 -2.82 14.79 8.96
CA PHE A 206 -2.69 13.47 8.34
C PHE A 206 -1.23 13.05 8.14
N ILE A 207 -0.33 13.50 9.03
CA ILE A 207 1.10 13.18 8.93
C ILE A 207 1.39 11.67 8.88
N ASN A 208 0.44 10.83 9.31
CA ASN A 208 0.54 9.38 9.25
C ASN A 208 0.07 8.75 7.93
N LEU A 209 -0.61 9.50 7.05
CA LEU A 209 -1.10 9.00 5.78
C LEU A 209 -0.06 9.17 4.68
N ARG A 210 0.04 8.19 3.80
CA ARG A 210 1.02 8.13 2.70
C ARG A 210 0.37 7.67 1.41
N CYS A 211 0.78 8.24 0.30
CA CYS A 211 0.57 7.63 -1.00
C CYS A 211 1.72 6.65 -1.26
N HIS A 212 1.47 5.39 -1.00
CA HIS A 212 2.50 4.35 -1.16
C HIS A 212 2.41 3.66 -2.54
N LYS A 213 1.51 4.11 -3.40
CA LYS A 213 1.37 3.60 -4.77
C LYS A 213 2.60 3.93 -5.61
N LYS A 214 2.98 3.00 -6.48
CA LYS A 214 4.01 3.15 -7.48
C LYS A 214 3.36 2.83 -8.82
N ILE A 215 3.07 3.88 -9.58
CA ILE A 215 2.35 3.80 -10.84
C ILE A 215 3.08 4.62 -11.89
N LEU A 216 3.34 4.03 -13.05
CA LEU A 216 3.62 4.75 -14.27
C LEU A 216 2.57 4.32 -15.30
N VAL A 217 1.87 5.27 -15.90
CA VAL A 217 0.95 5.03 -17.01
C VAL A 217 1.38 5.92 -18.18
N VAL A 218 1.42 5.32 -19.37
CA VAL A 218 1.83 5.99 -20.60
C VAL A 218 0.74 5.82 -21.65
N ASP A 219 0.28 6.93 -22.19
CA ASP A 219 -0.76 7.03 -23.23
C ASP A 219 -2.05 6.24 -22.91
N GLY A 220 -2.28 5.93 -21.64
CA GLY A 220 -3.42 5.15 -21.17
C GLY A 220 -3.42 3.66 -21.61
N VAL A 221 -2.39 3.19 -22.32
CA VAL A 221 -2.30 1.84 -22.90
C VAL A 221 -1.21 0.98 -22.29
N LEU A 222 -0.20 1.60 -21.68
CA LEU A 222 0.93 0.92 -21.04
C LEU A 222 1.03 1.36 -19.59
N GLY A 223 1.12 0.39 -18.69
CA GLY A 223 1.26 0.62 -17.26
C GLY A 223 2.45 -0.09 -16.64
N PHE A 224 3.00 0.48 -15.57
CA PHE A 224 3.95 -0.18 -14.68
C PHE A 224 3.51 0.00 -13.24
N THR A 225 3.61 -1.07 -12.45
CA THR A 225 3.32 -1.04 -11.01
C THR A 225 4.11 -2.12 -10.26
N GLY A 226 4.18 -2.01 -8.94
CA GLY A 226 4.93 -2.95 -8.09
C GLY A 226 5.49 -2.29 -6.85
N GLY A 227 6.59 -2.81 -6.34
CA GLY A 227 7.20 -2.33 -5.10
C GLY A 227 8.26 -1.24 -5.30
N LEU A 228 8.85 -1.09 -6.50
CA LEU A 228 9.98 -0.21 -6.76
C LEU A 228 9.64 1.28 -6.56
N ASN A 229 10.44 1.95 -5.77
CA ASN A 229 10.57 3.41 -5.78
C ASN A 229 11.52 3.86 -6.90
N ILE A 230 11.80 5.15 -7.02
CA ILE A 230 12.78 5.69 -7.99
C ILE A 230 14.02 6.17 -7.22
N GLY A 231 15.14 5.47 -7.40
CA GLY A 231 16.41 5.77 -6.75
C GLY A 231 17.47 4.72 -7.01
N ASP A 232 18.73 5.10 -6.81
CA ASP A 232 19.91 4.28 -7.09
C ASP A 232 19.96 3.01 -6.24
N GLU A 233 19.35 3.01 -5.04
CA GLU A 233 19.28 1.85 -4.15
C GLU A 233 18.66 0.61 -4.78
N ASN A 234 17.84 0.78 -5.80
CA ASN A 234 17.14 -0.31 -6.49
C ASN A 234 17.91 -0.87 -7.70
N VAL A 235 19.06 -0.28 -8.07
CA VAL A 235 19.90 -0.74 -9.20
C VAL A 235 21.13 -1.44 -8.65
N LEU A 236 21.05 -2.76 -8.51
CA LEU A 236 22.07 -3.55 -7.83
C LEU A 236 23.39 -3.64 -8.60
N ALA A 237 23.33 -3.54 -9.93
CA ALA A 237 24.52 -3.54 -10.77
C ALA A 237 25.51 -2.40 -10.43
N THR A 238 25.01 -1.27 -9.91
CA THR A 238 25.82 -0.12 -9.47
C THR A 238 26.44 -0.31 -8.09
N ARG A 239 26.10 -1.41 -7.38
CA ARG A 239 26.54 -1.73 -6.00
C ARG A 239 26.27 -0.57 -5.03
N PRO A 240 25.02 -0.13 -4.89
CA PRO A 240 24.68 0.96 -3.99
C PRO A 240 25.02 0.62 -2.54
N ARG A 241 25.24 1.66 -1.73
CA ARG A 241 25.59 1.48 -0.30
C ARG A 241 24.52 0.72 0.50
N HIS A 242 23.25 0.92 0.15
CA HIS A 242 22.09 0.28 0.76
C HIS A 242 21.22 -0.37 -0.31
N PRO A 243 21.63 -1.53 -0.85
CA PRO A 243 20.92 -2.18 -1.94
C PRO A 243 19.55 -2.69 -1.50
N VAL A 244 18.56 -2.45 -2.35
CA VAL A 244 17.17 -2.89 -2.14
C VAL A 244 16.74 -3.74 -3.33
N GLN A 245 16.43 -5.01 -3.09
CA GLN A 245 15.79 -5.89 -4.07
C GLN A 245 14.28 -5.64 -4.07
N ASP A 246 13.68 -5.57 -5.25
CA ASP A 246 12.23 -5.45 -5.38
C ASP A 246 11.76 -6.00 -6.73
N MET A 247 10.45 -6.04 -6.92
CA MET A 247 9.84 -6.47 -8.18
C MET A 247 8.91 -5.39 -8.72
N HIS A 248 8.92 -5.27 -10.04
CA HIS A 248 8.05 -4.36 -10.78
C HIS A 248 7.45 -5.06 -11.99
N PHE A 249 6.31 -4.58 -12.46
CA PHE A 249 5.54 -5.27 -13.49
C PHE A 249 5.15 -4.29 -14.59
N ARG A 250 5.34 -4.69 -15.84
CA ARG A 250 4.80 -4.03 -17.03
C ARG A 250 3.46 -4.64 -17.34
N ILE A 251 2.48 -3.82 -17.62
CA ILE A 251 1.09 -4.22 -17.82
C ILE A 251 0.57 -3.58 -19.11
N GLU A 252 -0.09 -4.37 -19.95
CA GLU A 252 -0.77 -3.90 -21.16
C GLU A 252 -2.21 -4.42 -21.19
N GLY A 253 -3.07 -3.80 -22.01
CA GLY A 253 -4.47 -4.18 -22.17
C GLY A 253 -5.44 -3.38 -21.31
N GLN A 254 -6.70 -3.82 -21.28
CA GLN A 254 -7.81 -3.08 -20.67
C GLN A 254 -7.60 -2.71 -19.19
N VAL A 255 -6.85 -3.52 -18.43
CA VAL A 255 -6.57 -3.28 -17.00
C VAL A 255 -5.76 -1.99 -16.78
N VAL A 256 -5.02 -1.51 -17.80
CA VAL A 256 -4.31 -0.22 -17.71
C VAL A 256 -5.27 0.93 -17.49
N GLY A 257 -6.49 0.86 -18.04
CA GLY A 257 -7.53 1.84 -17.76
C GLY A 257 -7.92 1.93 -16.27
N GLN A 258 -7.91 0.79 -15.55
CA GLN A 258 -8.12 0.80 -14.09
C GLN A 258 -6.92 1.40 -13.35
N LEU A 259 -5.70 1.13 -13.80
CA LEU A 259 -4.48 1.71 -13.24
C LEU A 259 -4.44 3.23 -13.45
N THR A 260 -4.83 3.68 -14.66
CA THR A 260 -4.94 5.11 -14.99
C THR A 260 -5.99 5.82 -14.14
N ARG A 261 -7.16 5.18 -13.89
CA ARG A 261 -8.18 5.74 -12.97
C ARG A 261 -7.65 5.91 -11.55
N ALA A 262 -6.91 4.92 -11.03
CA ALA A 262 -6.30 5.03 -9.69
C ALA A 262 -5.32 6.19 -9.61
N PHE A 263 -4.49 6.41 -10.63
CA PHE A 263 -3.60 7.56 -10.73
C PHE A 263 -4.37 8.88 -10.82
N ALA A 264 -5.38 8.95 -11.71
CA ALA A 264 -6.18 10.15 -11.92
C ALA A 264 -6.95 10.57 -10.67
N ALA A 265 -7.48 9.60 -9.90
CA ALA A 265 -8.15 9.87 -8.63
C ALA A 265 -7.21 10.48 -7.59
N ASP A 266 -5.97 9.95 -7.46
CA ASP A 266 -4.97 10.49 -6.55
C ASP A 266 -4.49 11.89 -7.00
N TRP A 267 -4.35 12.10 -8.31
CA TRP A 267 -3.99 13.40 -8.86
C TRP A 267 -5.07 14.45 -8.60
N GLN A 268 -6.32 14.12 -8.89
CA GLN A 268 -7.47 14.98 -8.59
C GLN A 268 -7.55 15.30 -7.09
N PHE A 269 -7.39 14.29 -6.23
CA PHE A 269 -7.37 14.50 -4.79
C PHE A 269 -6.28 15.48 -4.35
N ALA A 270 -5.09 15.41 -4.95
CA ALA A 270 -3.95 16.25 -4.60
C ALA A 270 -4.03 17.67 -5.17
N THR A 271 -4.60 17.83 -6.36
CA THR A 271 -4.51 19.07 -7.14
C THR A 271 -5.85 19.73 -7.45
N GLY A 272 -6.94 18.96 -7.45
CA GLY A 272 -8.25 19.38 -7.92
C GLY A 272 -8.42 19.32 -9.46
N GLU A 273 -7.39 18.87 -10.20
CA GLU A 273 -7.44 18.73 -11.65
C GLU A 273 -7.98 17.35 -12.05
N ASP A 274 -9.01 17.33 -12.90
CA ASP A 274 -9.53 16.11 -13.51
C ASP A 274 -8.71 15.73 -14.74
N LEU A 275 -8.27 14.46 -14.81
CA LEU A 275 -7.62 13.90 -15.98
C LEU A 275 -8.67 13.15 -16.81
N LEU A 276 -9.06 13.73 -17.93
CA LEU A 276 -10.16 13.24 -18.78
C LEU A 276 -9.71 13.13 -20.24
N GLY A 277 -10.56 12.47 -21.05
CA GLY A 277 -10.41 12.39 -22.50
C GLY A 277 -9.47 11.29 -22.98
N ALA A 278 -9.39 11.15 -24.30
CA ALA A 278 -8.71 10.05 -24.99
C ALA A 278 -7.18 10.02 -24.73
N ALA A 279 -6.57 11.13 -24.35
CA ALA A 279 -5.14 11.16 -24.00
C ALA A 279 -4.83 10.32 -22.75
N TRP A 280 -5.77 10.22 -21.82
CA TRP A 280 -5.64 9.44 -20.58
C TRP A 280 -6.41 8.12 -20.62
N PHE A 281 -7.55 8.10 -21.31
CA PHE A 281 -8.46 6.97 -21.41
C PHE A 281 -8.79 6.69 -22.89
N PRO A 282 -7.83 6.16 -23.65
CA PRO A 282 -8.11 5.70 -25.00
C PRO A 282 -9.03 4.47 -24.94
N GLY A 283 -9.82 4.28 -25.98
CA GLY A 283 -10.55 3.03 -26.15
C GLY A 283 -9.56 1.89 -26.38
N ILE A 284 -9.45 0.97 -25.44
CA ILE A 284 -8.61 -0.23 -25.58
C ILE A 284 -9.51 -1.37 -26.03
N GLU A 285 -9.21 -1.95 -27.20
CA GLU A 285 -9.92 -3.12 -27.71
C GLU A 285 -9.74 -4.33 -26.78
N GLU A 286 -10.77 -5.15 -26.71
CA GLU A 286 -10.71 -6.39 -25.96
C GLU A 286 -9.70 -7.33 -26.64
N SER A 287 -8.75 -7.84 -25.86
CA SER A 287 -7.72 -8.77 -26.33
C SER A 287 -7.74 -10.03 -25.49
N ASP A 288 -7.23 -11.11 -26.04
CA ASP A 288 -6.88 -12.29 -25.24
C ASP A 288 -5.82 -11.91 -24.22
N GLY A 289 -5.77 -12.64 -23.09
CA GLY A 289 -4.79 -12.40 -22.05
C GLY A 289 -5.25 -12.83 -20.67
N VAL A 290 -4.50 -12.40 -19.68
CA VAL A 290 -4.68 -12.76 -18.28
C VAL A 290 -5.85 -11.99 -17.68
N LEU A 291 -6.73 -12.67 -16.92
CA LEU A 291 -7.75 -11.96 -16.14
C LEU A 291 -7.10 -11.19 -15.01
N ALA A 292 -7.41 -9.90 -14.93
CA ALA A 292 -6.82 -9.01 -13.97
C ALA A 292 -7.81 -7.98 -13.44
N ARG A 293 -7.53 -7.44 -12.27
CA ARG A 293 -8.26 -6.32 -11.66
C ARG A 293 -7.36 -5.53 -10.74
N VAL A 294 -7.44 -4.22 -10.80
CA VAL A 294 -6.81 -3.32 -9.84
C VAL A 294 -7.64 -3.27 -8.57
N ILE A 295 -6.97 -3.38 -7.43
CA ILE A 295 -7.52 -3.21 -6.09
C ILE A 295 -6.88 -1.96 -5.50
N ASP A 296 -7.59 -0.85 -5.60
CA ASP A 296 -7.21 0.42 -5.01
C ASP A 296 -7.72 0.48 -3.57
N SER A 297 -6.87 0.85 -2.63
CA SER A 297 -7.21 0.96 -1.21
C SER A 297 -6.62 2.22 -0.61
N GLY A 298 -7.40 2.87 0.25
CA GLY A 298 -7.00 4.08 0.95
C GLY A 298 -7.78 4.26 2.25
N PRO A 299 -7.38 5.20 3.11
CA PRO A 299 -8.02 5.44 4.41
C PRO A 299 -9.36 6.18 4.30
N ASP A 300 -10.06 6.00 3.20
CA ASP A 300 -11.36 6.58 2.86
C ASP A 300 -12.48 5.52 2.82
N GLU A 301 -13.32 5.53 1.76
CA GLU A 301 -14.35 4.51 1.52
C GLU A 301 -13.76 3.17 1.07
N ASP A 302 -12.54 3.21 0.54
CA ASP A 302 -11.79 2.05 0.06
C ASP A 302 -10.93 1.39 1.14
N ILE A 303 -11.13 1.80 2.40
CA ILE A 303 -10.38 1.25 3.54
C ILE A 303 -10.56 -0.27 3.62
N GLU A 304 -9.45 -0.97 3.86
CA GLU A 304 -9.42 -2.43 4.05
C GLU A 304 -9.74 -3.26 2.79
N LYS A 305 -9.95 -2.69 1.59
CA LYS A 305 -10.27 -3.47 0.39
C LYS A 305 -9.20 -4.50 0.06
N ILE A 306 -7.92 -4.13 0.12
CA ILE A 306 -6.80 -5.07 -0.11
C ILE A 306 -6.78 -6.14 0.99
N GLU A 307 -6.98 -5.78 2.25
CA GLU A 307 -7.01 -6.74 3.36
C GLU A 307 -8.16 -7.75 3.20
N PHE A 308 -9.36 -7.30 2.83
CA PHE A 308 -10.48 -8.21 2.56
C PHE A 308 -10.24 -9.10 1.35
N ALA A 309 -9.57 -8.59 0.30
CA ALA A 309 -9.19 -9.41 -0.85
C ALA A 309 -8.19 -10.49 -0.45
N VAL A 310 -7.19 -10.15 0.38
CA VAL A 310 -6.23 -11.11 0.93
C VAL A 310 -6.92 -12.16 1.81
N LEU A 311 -7.81 -11.74 2.72
CA LEU A 311 -8.59 -12.65 3.56
C LEU A 311 -9.43 -13.61 2.72
N GLN A 312 -10.09 -13.09 1.66
CA GLN A 312 -10.86 -13.91 0.74
C GLN A 312 -9.98 -14.91 -0.01
N ALA A 313 -8.78 -14.50 -0.46
CA ALA A 313 -7.83 -15.36 -1.12
C ALA A 313 -7.35 -16.52 -0.22
N VAL A 314 -7.00 -16.20 1.06
CA VAL A 314 -6.62 -17.21 2.06
C VAL A 314 -7.79 -18.17 2.37
N ALA A 315 -9.02 -17.67 2.44
CA ALA A 315 -10.20 -18.48 2.68
C ALA A 315 -10.50 -19.45 1.51
N CYS A 316 -10.24 -19.02 0.27
CA CYS A 316 -10.44 -19.82 -0.93
C CYS A 316 -9.29 -20.80 -1.21
N ALA A 317 -8.13 -20.64 -0.60
CA ALA A 317 -6.96 -21.48 -0.80
C ALA A 317 -7.23 -22.96 -0.44
N ARG A 318 -6.79 -23.86 -1.34
CA ARG A 318 -6.96 -25.33 -1.20
C ARG A 318 -5.64 -26.06 -1.08
N ARG A 319 -4.57 -25.59 -1.69
CA ARG A 319 -3.26 -26.26 -1.75
C ARG A 319 -2.15 -25.44 -1.10
N SER A 320 -2.02 -24.18 -1.46
CA SER A 320 -0.91 -23.36 -0.98
C SER A 320 -1.24 -21.88 -0.93
N VAL A 321 -0.67 -21.20 0.07
CA VAL A 321 -0.60 -19.73 0.18
C VAL A 321 0.85 -19.37 0.37
N ARG A 322 1.43 -18.58 -0.53
CA ARG A 322 2.79 -18.05 -0.42
C ARG A 322 2.74 -16.54 -0.39
N VAL A 323 3.44 -15.95 0.57
CA VAL A 323 3.51 -14.51 0.78
C VAL A 323 4.97 -14.09 0.85
N MET A 324 5.32 -13.00 0.20
CA MET A 324 6.59 -12.31 0.35
C MET A 324 6.34 -10.85 0.64
N THR A 325 6.88 -10.33 1.74
CA THR A 325 6.66 -8.95 2.16
C THR A 325 7.84 -8.45 3.01
N PRO A 326 8.26 -7.17 2.86
CA PRO A 326 9.33 -6.62 3.67
C PRO A 326 8.94 -6.39 5.12
N TYR A 327 7.65 -6.11 5.37
CA TYR A 327 7.10 -5.85 6.69
C TYR A 327 5.92 -6.77 6.92
N PHE A 328 5.98 -7.52 8.01
CA PHE A 328 4.95 -8.50 8.35
C PHE A 328 4.45 -8.24 9.78
N LEU A 329 3.44 -7.42 9.86
CA LEU A 329 2.75 -7.03 11.09
C LEU A 329 1.23 -7.15 10.91
N PRO A 330 0.73 -8.37 10.53
CA PRO A 330 -0.68 -8.56 10.25
C PRO A 330 -1.52 -8.40 11.52
N GLU A 331 -2.75 -7.93 11.34
CA GLU A 331 -3.75 -7.94 12.40
C GLU A 331 -4.18 -9.37 12.77
N GLU A 332 -4.81 -9.50 13.92
CA GLU A 332 -5.25 -10.79 14.47
C GLU A 332 -6.12 -11.59 13.49
N ARG A 333 -6.99 -10.91 12.72
CA ARG A 333 -7.84 -11.58 11.72
C ARG A 333 -7.05 -12.24 10.58
N LEU A 334 -5.94 -11.63 10.14
CA LEU A 334 -5.05 -12.23 9.14
C LEU A 334 -4.20 -13.36 9.73
N VAL A 335 -3.69 -13.16 10.94
CA VAL A 335 -3.00 -14.23 11.69
C VAL A 335 -3.92 -15.45 11.81
N THR A 336 -5.15 -15.25 12.24
CA THR A 336 -6.15 -16.29 12.38
C THR A 336 -6.48 -16.97 11.04
N ALA A 337 -6.66 -16.18 9.97
CA ALA A 337 -6.96 -16.73 8.65
C ALA A 337 -5.83 -17.62 8.12
N LEU A 338 -4.57 -17.20 8.23
CA LEU A 338 -3.40 -17.98 7.83
C LEU A 338 -3.25 -19.25 8.69
N ALA A 339 -3.44 -19.13 10.00
CA ALA A 339 -3.41 -20.26 10.92
C ALA A 339 -4.48 -21.30 10.57
N LEU A 340 -5.74 -20.87 10.37
CA LEU A 340 -6.82 -21.76 9.96
C LEU A 340 -6.58 -22.40 8.59
N ALA A 341 -5.97 -21.69 7.64
CA ALA A 341 -5.58 -22.27 6.36
C ALA A 341 -4.56 -23.39 6.54
N ALA A 342 -3.51 -23.17 7.34
CA ALA A 342 -2.51 -24.18 7.67
C ALA A 342 -3.14 -25.39 8.39
N MET A 343 -4.02 -25.19 9.36
CA MET A 343 -4.75 -26.25 10.07
C MET A 343 -5.67 -27.05 9.14
N ARG A 344 -6.19 -26.47 8.05
CA ARG A 344 -6.95 -27.18 7.01
C ARG A 344 -6.05 -28.00 6.07
N GLY A 345 -4.73 -27.99 6.24
CA GLY A 345 -3.78 -28.70 5.40
C GLY A 345 -3.27 -27.88 4.20
N VAL A 346 -3.60 -26.58 4.11
CA VAL A 346 -3.02 -25.69 3.10
C VAL A 346 -1.56 -25.43 3.45
N ALA A 347 -0.65 -25.56 2.48
CA ALA A 347 0.76 -25.22 2.67
C ALA A 347 0.95 -23.71 2.72
N VAL A 348 1.00 -23.12 3.93
CA VAL A 348 1.16 -21.67 4.11
C VAL A 348 2.63 -21.34 4.35
N GLU A 349 3.17 -20.41 3.55
CA GLU A 349 4.55 -19.96 3.64
C GLU A 349 4.62 -18.44 3.57
N VAL A 350 5.46 -17.83 4.43
CA VAL A 350 5.76 -16.40 4.42
C VAL A 350 7.28 -16.21 4.36
N VAL A 351 7.74 -15.44 3.37
CA VAL A 351 9.14 -15.06 3.19
C VAL A 351 9.33 -13.62 3.66
N LEU A 352 10.22 -13.43 4.62
CA LEU A 352 10.53 -12.15 5.26
C LEU A 352 12.01 -11.83 5.08
N PRO A 353 12.46 -10.57 5.07
CA PRO A 353 13.89 -10.28 5.12
C PRO A 353 14.49 -10.70 6.48
N ALA A 354 15.71 -11.23 6.47
CA ALA A 354 16.45 -11.55 7.68
C ALA A 354 16.72 -10.30 8.54
N HIS A 355 16.96 -9.17 7.87
CA HIS A 355 17.15 -7.86 8.47
C HIS A 355 16.32 -6.84 7.71
N GLY A 356 15.37 -6.21 8.38
CA GLY A 356 14.61 -5.10 7.85
C GLY A 356 15.40 -3.79 7.94
N ASN A 357 14.92 -2.77 7.24
CA ASN A 357 15.44 -1.39 7.34
C ASN A 357 14.79 -0.58 8.47
N HIS A 358 13.81 -1.15 9.18
CA HIS A 358 13.10 -0.56 10.31
C HIS A 358 13.16 -1.48 11.54
N VAL A 359 14.07 -1.20 12.46
CA VAL A 359 14.35 -2.03 13.64
C VAL A 359 13.11 -2.27 14.52
N LEU A 360 12.26 -1.25 14.71
CA LEU A 360 11.02 -1.39 15.50
C LEU A 360 10.03 -2.36 14.85
N VAL A 361 9.94 -2.36 13.53
CA VAL A 361 9.10 -3.29 12.77
C VAL A 361 9.60 -4.72 12.94
N ASP A 362 10.92 -4.93 12.86
CA ASP A 362 11.54 -6.25 13.09
C ASP A 362 11.24 -6.79 14.49
N TRP A 363 11.34 -5.94 15.51
CA TRP A 363 11.05 -6.34 16.89
C TRP A 363 9.56 -6.69 17.07
N ALA A 364 8.66 -5.84 16.56
CA ALA A 364 7.23 -6.06 16.64
C ALA A 364 6.80 -7.34 15.87
N SER A 365 7.35 -7.57 14.68
CA SER A 365 7.10 -8.77 13.88
C SER A 365 7.45 -10.05 14.65
N ARG A 366 8.63 -10.09 15.27
CA ARG A 366 9.08 -11.25 16.08
C ARG A 366 8.17 -11.57 17.27
N ALA A 367 7.46 -10.57 17.81
CA ALA A 367 6.49 -10.79 18.89
C ALA A 367 5.13 -11.30 18.39
N ASN A 368 4.88 -11.21 17.08
CA ASN A 368 3.55 -11.49 16.48
C ASN A 368 3.46 -12.83 15.74
N VAL A 369 4.60 -13.49 15.44
CA VAL A 369 4.65 -14.69 14.60
C VAL A 369 4.44 -16.01 15.34
N GLY A 370 4.49 -16.02 16.66
CA GLY A 370 4.35 -17.25 17.47
C GLY A 370 3.13 -18.10 17.11
N PRO A 371 1.91 -17.54 17.11
CA PRO A 371 0.70 -18.29 16.78
C PRO A 371 0.69 -18.90 15.37
N LEU A 372 1.36 -18.27 14.41
CA LEU A 372 1.50 -18.79 13.04
C LEU A 372 2.40 -20.03 13.00
N LEU A 373 3.54 -19.97 13.69
CA LEU A 373 4.45 -21.11 13.82
C LEU A 373 3.78 -22.29 14.53
N GLU A 374 2.96 -22.03 15.56
CA GLU A 374 2.17 -23.03 16.27
C GLU A 374 1.15 -23.72 15.37
N ALA A 375 0.56 -22.96 14.46
CA ALA A 375 -0.41 -23.47 13.48
C ALA A 375 0.24 -24.23 12.30
N GLY A 376 1.58 -24.27 12.20
CA GLY A 376 2.30 -24.93 11.14
C GLY A 376 2.60 -24.06 9.92
N VAL A 377 2.43 -22.75 10.02
CA VAL A 377 2.86 -21.82 8.97
C VAL A 377 4.38 -21.80 8.88
N ARG A 378 4.93 -21.96 7.68
CA ARG A 378 6.37 -21.86 7.44
C ARG A 378 6.78 -20.40 7.31
N LEU A 379 7.67 -19.93 8.18
CA LEU A 379 8.30 -18.62 8.09
C LEU A 379 9.76 -18.79 7.68
N THR A 380 10.19 -18.11 6.62
CA THR A 380 11.58 -18.14 6.15
C THR A 380 12.13 -16.73 6.04
N GLN A 381 13.44 -16.59 6.25
CA GLN A 381 14.11 -15.30 6.23
C GLN A 381 15.00 -15.20 5.00
N SER A 382 14.69 -14.27 4.05
CA SER A 382 15.54 -14.04 2.89
C SER A 382 16.88 -13.41 3.29
N PRO A 383 18.01 -13.89 2.71
CA PRO A 383 19.31 -13.29 2.97
C PRO A 383 19.41 -11.88 2.38
N PRO A 384 20.38 -11.05 2.84
CA PRO A 384 20.70 -9.77 2.20
C PRO A 384 21.03 -9.94 0.70
N PRO A 385 20.78 -8.88 -0.11
CA PRO A 385 20.28 -7.55 0.24
C PRO A 385 18.82 -7.52 0.68
N PHE A 386 18.39 -6.40 1.30
CA PHE A 386 17.02 -6.21 1.79
C PHE A 386 16.00 -6.38 0.66
N HIS A 387 15.10 -7.35 0.82
CA HIS A 387 14.08 -7.66 -0.18
C HIS A 387 12.77 -6.92 0.15
N HIS A 388 12.34 -6.08 -0.79
CA HIS A 388 11.20 -5.17 -0.57
C HIS A 388 9.97 -5.54 -1.42
N ALA A 389 9.95 -6.69 -2.13
CA ALA A 389 8.79 -7.12 -2.92
C ALA A 389 7.56 -7.44 -2.06
N LYS A 390 6.39 -7.20 -2.62
CA LYS A 390 5.09 -7.52 -2.02
C LYS A 390 4.33 -8.41 -3.01
N LEU A 391 4.34 -9.70 -2.70
CA LEU A 391 3.80 -10.74 -3.56
C LEU A 391 2.94 -11.70 -2.74
N MET A 392 1.84 -12.14 -3.31
CA MET A 392 1.08 -13.27 -2.80
C MET A 392 0.72 -14.18 -3.96
N VAL A 393 0.84 -15.49 -3.74
CA VAL A 393 0.45 -16.54 -4.70
C VAL A 393 -0.44 -17.54 -3.97
N VAL A 394 -1.59 -17.85 -4.56
CA VAL A 394 -2.53 -18.86 -4.06
C VAL A 394 -2.71 -19.96 -5.10
N ASP A 395 -2.49 -21.21 -4.65
CA ASP A 395 -2.72 -22.44 -5.41
C ASP A 395 -2.00 -22.50 -6.77
N GLU A 396 -0.94 -21.67 -6.95
CA GLU A 396 -0.21 -21.50 -8.23
C GLU A 396 -1.13 -21.15 -9.42
N ALA A 397 -2.21 -20.42 -9.15
CA ALA A 397 -3.21 -20.03 -10.13
C ALA A 397 -3.68 -18.57 -9.99
N TRP A 398 -3.43 -17.96 -8.85
CA TRP A 398 -3.79 -16.58 -8.58
C TRP A 398 -2.62 -15.85 -7.92
N CYS A 399 -2.41 -14.60 -8.33
CA CYS A 399 -1.38 -13.72 -7.79
C CYS A 399 -1.96 -12.39 -7.34
N LEU A 400 -1.35 -11.82 -6.30
CA LEU A 400 -1.50 -10.42 -5.93
C LEU A 400 -0.13 -9.77 -5.95
N ILE A 401 0.00 -8.71 -6.74
CA ILE A 401 1.21 -7.90 -6.88
C ILE A 401 0.89 -6.45 -6.56
N GLY A 402 1.85 -5.64 -6.14
CA GLY A 402 1.62 -4.21 -5.91
C GLY A 402 2.48 -3.57 -4.85
N SER A 403 1.92 -2.57 -4.18
CA SER A 403 2.65 -1.72 -3.23
C SER A 403 2.40 -2.08 -1.76
N CYS A 404 1.36 -2.85 -1.45
CA CYS A 404 0.85 -3.07 -0.09
C CYS A 404 1.70 -4.04 0.72
N ASN A 405 2.29 -3.59 1.82
CA ASN A 405 2.92 -4.47 2.80
C ASN A 405 1.86 -5.19 3.64
N TRP A 406 2.29 -6.24 4.33
CA TRP A 406 1.43 -6.98 5.26
C TRP A 406 1.52 -6.41 6.68
N ASP A 407 1.17 -5.13 6.80
CA ASP A 407 1.13 -4.39 8.06
C ASP A 407 -0.15 -3.54 8.17
N ILE A 408 -0.50 -3.16 9.41
CA ILE A 408 -1.70 -2.38 9.73
C ILE A 408 -1.69 -1.04 9.00
N ARG A 409 -0.52 -0.44 8.85
CA ARG A 409 -0.37 0.85 8.19
C ARG A 409 -0.74 0.77 6.72
N SER A 410 -0.24 -0.23 6.00
CA SER A 410 -0.54 -0.44 4.59
C SER A 410 -2.02 -0.80 4.36
N PHE A 411 -2.63 -1.59 5.24
CA PHE A 411 -4.03 -1.96 5.09
C PHE A 411 -5.02 -0.86 5.46
N ARG A 412 -4.66 0.10 6.35
CA ARG A 412 -5.62 1.05 6.94
C ARG A 412 -5.28 2.52 6.78
N LEU A 413 -4.02 2.88 6.62
CA LEU A 413 -3.56 4.26 6.66
C LEU A 413 -2.96 4.76 5.36
N ASN A 414 -2.34 3.87 4.58
CA ASN A 414 -1.76 4.25 3.31
C ASN A 414 -2.78 4.19 2.18
N PHE A 415 -2.53 5.00 1.16
CA PHE A 415 -3.10 4.79 -0.17
C PHE A 415 -2.20 3.77 -0.88
N GLU A 416 -2.72 2.58 -1.10
CA GLU A 416 -2.03 1.43 -1.68
C GLU A 416 -2.74 0.97 -2.94
N LEU A 417 -2.00 0.31 -3.81
CA LEU A 417 -2.55 -0.32 -5.00
C LEU A 417 -1.98 -1.71 -5.15
N CYS A 418 -2.86 -2.68 -5.31
CA CYS A 418 -2.51 -4.02 -5.73
C CYS A 418 -3.25 -4.37 -7.03
N MET A 419 -2.76 -5.39 -7.71
CA MET A 419 -3.42 -5.99 -8.86
C MET A 419 -3.52 -7.50 -8.62
N GLU A 420 -4.73 -8.04 -8.72
CA GLU A 420 -4.94 -9.47 -8.78
C GLU A 420 -4.86 -9.96 -10.22
N LEU A 421 -4.27 -11.15 -10.41
CA LEU A 421 -4.11 -11.80 -11.71
C LEU A 421 -4.42 -13.28 -11.57
N TYR A 422 -5.14 -13.82 -12.54
CA TYR A 422 -5.51 -15.23 -12.65
C TYR A 422 -4.69 -15.86 -13.78
N ASP A 423 -3.48 -16.35 -13.45
CA ASP A 423 -2.53 -16.89 -14.42
C ASP A 423 -1.59 -17.91 -13.76
N ASP A 424 -1.67 -19.14 -14.18
CA ASP A 424 -0.85 -20.24 -13.64
C ASP A 424 0.64 -20.09 -14.00
N ALA A 425 0.96 -19.50 -15.17
CA ALA A 425 2.34 -19.31 -15.60
C ALA A 425 3.02 -18.23 -14.75
N LEU A 426 2.37 -17.06 -14.59
CA LEU A 426 2.85 -15.99 -13.74
C LEU A 426 2.95 -16.46 -12.27
N ALA A 427 1.92 -17.17 -11.78
CA ALA A 427 1.91 -17.71 -10.42
C ALA A 427 3.12 -18.61 -10.14
N ARG A 428 3.48 -19.48 -11.09
CA ARG A 428 4.68 -20.35 -10.99
C ARG A 428 5.96 -19.55 -11.02
N VAL A 429 6.06 -18.51 -11.86
CA VAL A 429 7.22 -17.60 -11.89
C VAL A 429 7.41 -16.93 -10.54
N LEU A 430 6.36 -16.33 -9.99
CA LEU A 430 6.42 -15.65 -8.69
C LEU A 430 6.68 -16.63 -7.54
N ALA A 431 6.09 -17.82 -7.56
CA ALA A 431 6.40 -18.88 -6.59
C ALA A 431 7.88 -19.30 -6.67
N GLY A 432 8.46 -19.34 -7.87
CA GLY A 432 9.89 -19.60 -8.10
C GLY A 432 10.78 -18.51 -7.50
N VAL A 433 10.42 -17.24 -7.69
CA VAL A 433 11.11 -16.08 -7.07
C VAL A 433 11.10 -16.20 -5.55
N MET A 434 9.93 -16.46 -4.95
CA MET A 434 9.82 -16.64 -3.50
C MET A 434 10.66 -17.83 -3.00
N ALA A 435 10.66 -18.95 -3.76
CA ALA A 435 11.47 -20.13 -3.44
C ALA A 435 12.97 -19.83 -3.48
N GLY A 436 13.43 -19.08 -4.49
CA GLY A 436 14.83 -18.66 -4.61
C GLY A 436 15.29 -17.67 -3.53
N ALA A 437 14.35 -16.92 -2.95
CA ALA A 437 14.64 -15.97 -1.86
C ALA A 437 14.64 -16.61 -0.46
N ARG A 438 14.31 -17.91 -0.34
CA ARG A 438 14.32 -18.60 0.97
C ARG A 438 15.71 -18.68 1.55
N GLY A 439 15.81 -18.30 2.82
CA GLY A 439 16.99 -18.54 3.65
C GLY A 439 16.63 -19.37 4.87
N ALA A 440 17.13 -18.98 6.05
CA ALA A 440 16.89 -19.70 7.30
C ALA A 440 15.39 -19.75 7.65
N ALA A 441 14.92 -20.91 8.07
CA ALA A 441 13.58 -21.04 8.65
C ALA A 441 13.57 -20.46 10.07
N LEU A 442 12.53 -19.72 10.39
CA LEU A 442 12.26 -19.27 11.76
C LEU A 442 11.41 -20.33 12.45
N THR A 443 11.86 -20.78 13.63
CA THR A 443 11.20 -21.82 14.39
C THR A 443 10.64 -21.31 15.72
N GLN A 444 9.73 -22.08 16.33
CA GLN A 444 9.29 -21.79 17.69
C GLN A 444 10.43 -21.83 18.69
N ALA A 445 11.41 -22.73 18.51
CA ALA A 445 12.58 -22.80 19.38
C ALA A 445 13.38 -21.50 19.34
N ASP A 446 13.55 -20.87 18.14
CA ASP A 446 14.23 -19.58 18.00
C ASP A 446 13.48 -18.47 18.76
N ILE A 447 12.14 -18.48 18.70
CA ILE A 447 11.31 -17.52 19.43
C ILE A 447 11.39 -17.76 20.94
N ALA A 448 11.35 -19.03 21.39
CA ALA A 448 11.37 -19.40 22.78
C ALA A 448 12.75 -19.17 23.44
N ALA A 449 13.84 -19.39 22.72
CA ALA A 449 15.22 -19.24 23.20
C ALA A 449 15.62 -17.78 23.48
N ARG A 450 14.85 -16.79 23.02
CA ARG A 450 15.16 -15.37 23.25
C ARG A 450 15.10 -15.02 24.74
N PRO A 451 16.09 -14.27 25.28
CA PRO A 451 16.09 -13.87 26.68
C PRO A 451 14.94 -12.91 27.02
N LEU A 452 14.50 -12.92 28.27
CA LEU A 452 13.36 -12.13 28.74
C LEU A 452 13.44 -10.63 28.37
N PRO A 453 14.59 -9.93 28.51
CA PRO A 453 14.68 -8.52 28.11
C PRO A 453 14.37 -8.29 26.62
N VAL A 454 14.80 -9.21 25.76
CA VAL A 454 14.51 -9.15 24.31
C VAL A 454 13.02 -9.39 24.05
N LYS A 455 12.41 -10.36 24.72
CA LYS A 455 10.96 -10.62 24.61
C LYS A 455 10.13 -9.40 25.07
N LEU A 456 10.52 -8.76 26.16
CA LEU A 456 9.85 -7.54 26.67
C LEU A 456 10.00 -6.36 25.71
N ARG A 457 11.20 -6.16 25.14
CA ARG A 457 11.45 -5.14 24.14
C ARG A 457 10.56 -5.36 22.88
N ASP A 458 10.55 -6.59 22.38
CA ASP A 458 9.78 -6.95 21.18
C ASP A 458 8.26 -6.81 21.43
N ALA A 459 7.80 -7.20 22.63
CA ALA A 459 6.41 -7.00 23.05
C ALA A 459 6.06 -5.51 23.20
N ALA A 460 6.96 -4.68 23.73
CA ALA A 460 6.77 -3.24 23.81
C ALA A 460 6.69 -2.61 22.41
N ALA A 461 7.57 -3.04 21.48
CA ALA A 461 7.50 -2.60 20.08
C ALA A 461 6.16 -2.98 19.45
N ARG A 462 5.59 -4.14 19.77
CA ARG A 462 4.26 -4.56 19.29
C ARG A 462 3.14 -3.62 19.73
N LEU A 463 3.23 -2.97 20.88
CA LEU A 463 2.23 -1.98 21.31
C LEU A 463 2.20 -0.74 20.41
N MET A 464 3.27 -0.51 19.64
CA MET A 464 3.35 0.58 18.66
C MET A 464 2.74 0.24 17.30
N LEU A 465 2.22 -0.99 17.11
CA LEU A 465 1.62 -1.48 15.86
C LEU A 465 0.67 -0.48 15.17
N PRO A 466 -0.24 0.21 15.89
CA PRO A 466 -1.14 1.18 15.25
C PRO A 466 -0.42 2.40 14.66
N TYR A 467 0.88 2.58 14.94
CA TYR A 467 1.70 3.72 14.54
C TYR A 467 2.90 3.33 13.67
N LEU A 468 3.26 2.04 13.64
CA LEU A 468 4.28 1.45 12.78
C LEU A 468 3.68 1.08 11.43
#